data_ef0bef2baabea177edc6ab77ae4a21db
#
_entry.id   ef0bef2baabea177edc6ab77ae4a21db
#
_cell.length_a   1.000
_cell.length_b   1.000
_cell.length_c   1.000
_cell.angle_alpha   90.00
_cell.angle_beta   90.00
_cell.angle_gamma   90.00
#
_symmetry.space_group_name_H-M   'P 1'
#
loop_
_entity.id
_entity.type
_entity.pdbx_description
1 polymer ?
#
loop_
_entity_poly.entity_id
_entity_poly.type
_entity_poly.pdbx_seq_one_letter_code
_entity_poly.pdbx_strand_id
1 'polypeptide(L)' 'MESTGIIRRMDDLGRIHIPKELRKQVFGLEGWDSCTGVPFELFIDGDNIVIKRYKENENE' A
#
# COMPACT_ATOMS: atom_id res chain seq x y z
N MET A 1 7.87 8.68 -9.12
CA MET A 1 7.00 7.51 -9.10
C MET A 1 7.33 6.62 -10.26
N GLU A 2 7.39 5.33 -10.04
CA GLU A 2 7.73 4.45 -11.14
C GLU A 2 6.69 3.36 -11.27
N SER A 3 6.47 2.96 -12.51
CA SER A 3 5.48 1.94 -12.82
C SER A 3 6.07 0.56 -12.52
N THR A 4 5.27 -0.29 -11.91
CA THR A 4 5.66 -1.67 -11.72
C THR A 4 5.13 -2.56 -12.82
N GLY A 5 4.19 -2.04 -13.62
CA GLY A 5 3.53 -2.85 -14.62
C GLY A 5 2.49 -3.80 -14.06
N ILE A 6 2.30 -3.77 -12.77
CA ILE A 6 1.34 -4.67 -12.11
C ILE A 6 -0.03 -4.02 -12.12
N ILE A 7 -1.01 -4.76 -12.62
CA ILE A 7 -2.38 -4.28 -12.74
C ILE A 7 -3.27 -5.21 -11.94
N ARG A 8 -4.14 -4.64 -11.11
CA ARG A 8 -5.09 -5.42 -10.34
C ARG A 8 -6.47 -4.82 -10.49
N ARG A 9 -7.47 -5.67 -10.46
CA ARG A 9 -8.85 -5.23 -10.59
C ARG A 9 -9.48 -5.14 -9.22
N MET A 10 -10.26 -4.09 -9.05
CA MET A 10 -11.02 -3.92 -7.81
C MET A 10 -12.17 -4.91 -7.79
N ASP A 11 -12.44 -5.50 -6.64
CA ASP A 11 -13.53 -6.44 -6.52
C ASP A 11 -14.83 -5.68 -6.19
N ASP A 12 -15.92 -6.44 -5.98
CA ASP A 12 -17.23 -5.81 -5.77
C ASP A 12 -17.36 -5.18 -4.38
N LEU A 13 -16.42 -5.39 -3.52
CA LEU A 13 -16.42 -4.75 -2.21
C LEU A 13 -15.43 -3.57 -2.16
N GLY A 14 -14.88 -3.21 -3.30
CA GLY A 14 -13.97 -2.06 -3.36
C GLY A 14 -12.56 -2.37 -2.91
N ARG A 15 -12.15 -3.62 -2.96
CA ARG A 15 -10.82 -4.01 -2.50
C ARG A 15 -9.92 -4.34 -3.67
N ILE A 16 -8.63 -4.03 -3.52
CA ILE A 16 -7.63 -4.50 -4.45
C ILE A 16 -6.53 -5.17 -3.67
N HIS A 17 -5.93 -6.18 -4.28
CA HIS A 17 -4.86 -6.94 -3.66
C HIS A 17 -3.52 -6.30 -3.96
N ILE A 18 -2.72 -6.05 -2.94
CA ILE A 18 -1.35 -5.56 -3.12
C ILE A 18 -0.43 -6.77 -3.13
N PRO A 19 0.26 -7.01 -4.26
CA PRO A 19 1.10 -8.20 -4.37
C PRO A 19 2.23 -8.21 -3.36
N LYS A 20 2.65 -9.42 -3.05
CA LYS A 20 3.71 -9.63 -2.09
C LYS A 20 4.99 -8.89 -2.47
N GLU A 21 5.32 -8.86 -3.74
CA GLU A 21 6.55 -8.19 -4.17
C GLU A 21 6.53 -6.71 -3.84
N LEU A 22 5.39 -6.07 -3.98
CA LEU A 22 5.29 -4.67 -3.65
C LEU A 22 5.34 -4.44 -2.15
N ARG A 23 4.74 -5.34 -1.40
CA ARG A 23 4.79 -5.23 0.06
C ARG A 23 6.22 -5.36 0.56
N LYS A 24 7.00 -6.25 -0.05
CA LYS A 24 8.39 -6.41 0.33
C LYS A 24 9.19 -5.16 0.05
N GLN A 25 8.97 -4.54 -1.09
CA GLN A 25 9.72 -3.36 -1.45
C GLN A 25 9.41 -2.17 -0.57
N VAL A 26 8.16 -2.02 -0.19
CA VAL A 26 7.73 -0.85 0.56
C VAL A 26 7.94 -1.03 2.05
N PHE A 27 7.67 -2.22 2.57
CA PHE A 27 7.72 -2.45 4.03
C PHE A 27 9.01 -3.10 4.49
N GLY A 28 9.82 -3.59 3.56
CA GLY A 28 11.03 -4.29 3.92
C GLY A 28 10.73 -5.73 4.28
N LEU A 29 11.75 -6.43 4.68
CA LEU A 29 11.63 -7.86 4.91
C LEU A 29 10.80 -8.19 6.12
N GLU A 30 10.86 -7.37 7.15
CA GLU A 30 10.09 -7.65 8.35
C GLU A 30 8.63 -7.44 8.15
N GLY A 31 8.24 -6.62 7.21
CA GLY A 31 6.86 -6.22 7.11
C GLY A 31 6.04 -6.95 6.08
N TRP A 32 6.69 -7.56 5.10
CA TRP A 32 5.94 -8.11 3.98
C TRP A 32 5.15 -9.36 4.37
N ASP A 33 5.66 -10.06 5.34
CA ASP A 33 5.13 -11.34 5.74
C ASP A 33 3.92 -11.18 6.64
N SER A 34 3.88 -10.10 7.38
CA SER A 34 2.83 -9.88 8.34
C SER A 34 2.47 -8.42 8.34
N CYS A 35 1.66 -8.05 7.40
CA CYS A 35 1.25 -6.66 7.25
C CYS A 35 -0.08 -6.35 7.90
N THR A 36 -0.63 -7.28 8.63
CA THR A 36 -1.92 -7.10 9.26
C THR A 36 -1.85 -5.92 10.22
N GLY A 37 -2.76 -5.00 10.06
CA GLY A 37 -2.83 -3.87 10.97
C GLY A 37 -1.92 -2.72 10.64
N VAL A 38 -1.14 -2.82 9.58
CA VAL A 38 -0.30 -1.70 9.17
C VAL A 38 -1.19 -0.59 8.64
N PRO A 39 -1.12 0.61 9.21
CA PRO A 39 -2.02 1.69 8.79
C PRO A 39 -1.53 2.36 7.53
N PHE A 40 -2.46 2.79 6.71
CA PHE A 40 -2.19 3.53 5.49
C PHE A 40 -3.11 4.71 5.40
N GLU A 41 -2.63 5.76 4.81
CA GLU A 41 -3.45 6.93 4.54
C GLU A 41 -3.69 6.99 3.04
N LEU A 42 -4.92 7.25 2.66
CA LEU A 42 -5.29 7.33 1.26
C LEU A 42 -5.49 8.77 0.87
N PHE A 43 -4.92 9.14 -0.26
CA PHE A 43 -4.97 10.51 -0.77
C PHE A 43 -5.64 10.54 -2.12
N ILE A 44 -6.24 11.67 -2.45
CA ILE A 44 -6.79 11.91 -3.77
C ILE A 44 -5.85 12.83 -4.51
N ASP A 45 -5.47 12.43 -5.71
CA ASP A 45 -4.58 13.24 -6.54
C ASP A 45 -5.16 13.23 -7.96
N GLY A 46 -6.01 14.18 -8.28
CA GLY A 46 -6.68 14.22 -9.56
C GLY A 46 -7.59 13.01 -9.71
N ASP A 47 -7.31 12.18 -10.69
CA ASP A 47 -8.06 10.97 -10.93
C ASP A 47 -7.45 9.77 -10.23
N ASN A 48 -6.47 9.99 -9.37
CA ASN A 48 -5.71 8.91 -8.77
C ASN A 48 -5.98 8.80 -7.28
N ILE A 49 -5.86 7.60 -6.78
CA ILE A 49 -5.83 7.36 -5.35
C ILE A 49 -4.41 6.95 -5.01
N VAL A 50 -3.80 7.65 -4.07
CA VAL A 50 -2.44 7.38 -3.66
C VAL A 50 -2.48 6.81 -2.25
N ILE A 51 -1.80 5.70 -2.04
CA ILE A 51 -1.78 5.02 -0.75
C ILE A 51 -0.38 5.16 -0.19
N LYS A 52 -0.27 5.72 1.00
CA LYS A 52 1.01 5.89 1.65
C LYS A 52 0.96 5.27 3.03
N ARG A 53 2.06 4.68 3.44
CA ARG A 53 2.15 4.15 4.77
C ARG A 53 2.03 5.28 5.78
N TYR A 54 1.21 5.08 6.78
CA TYR A 54 0.97 6.08 7.79
C TYR A 54 1.86 5.78 8.99
N LYS A 55 2.61 6.77 9.46
CA LYS A 55 3.48 6.57 10.61
C LYS A 55 2.82 7.19 11.83
N GLU A 56 2.45 6.35 12.75
CA GLU A 56 1.66 6.79 13.88
C GLU A 56 2.47 7.41 14.98
N ASN A 57 3.67 6.99 15.19
CA ASN A 57 4.44 7.45 16.32
C ASN A 57 5.62 8.20 15.87
N GLU A 58 5.36 9.36 15.39
CA GLU A 58 6.43 10.09 14.86
C GLU A 58 7.28 10.73 15.85
N ASN A 59 6.90 10.86 16.93
CA ASN A 59 7.63 11.53 17.79
C ASN A 59 8.64 10.95 18.33
N GLU A 60 8.83 10.87 18.21
CA GLU A 60 9.73 10.33 18.65
C GLU A 60 10.31 10.54 18.41
#